data_5dd0c3bdfe8fb06654a13200a3d7c616
#
_entry.id   5dd0c3bdfe8fb06654a13200a3d7c616
#
_cell.length_a   1.000
_cell.length_b   1.000
_cell.length_c   1.000
_cell.angle_alpha   90.00
_cell.angle_beta   90.00
_cell.angle_gamma   90.00
#
_symmetry.space_group_name_H-M   'P 1'
#
loop_
_entity.id
_entity.type
_entity.pdbx_description
1 polymer ?
#
loop_
_entity_poly.entity_id
_entity_poly.type
_entity_poly.pdbx_seq_one_letter_code
_entity_poly.pdbx_strand_id
1 'polypeptide(L)'
;MSCEIDFLYVLKTVKEIFEEELSKYPAKSYNKDIIIDNDHCFRVVIEWKKCMGELIVEEPGFAPYRYVNFNILSWTTDEIKAIFSWSDSINDSLKIIKDKIKEGLLIGYKY
;
A
#
# COMPACT_ATOMS: atom_id res chain seq x y z
N MET A 1 -6.39 -9.76 -27.99
CA MET A 1 -7.03 -8.88 -27.01
C MET A 1 -6.22 -8.89 -25.72
N SER A 2 -5.93 -7.75 -25.22
CA SER A 2 -5.15 -7.62 -23.99
C SER A 2 -6.01 -7.97 -22.77
N CYS A 3 -5.46 -8.77 -21.86
CA CYS A 3 -6.09 -9.04 -20.57
C CYS A 3 -5.50 -8.14 -19.50
N GLU A 4 -4.84 -7.06 -19.91
CA GLU A 4 -4.23 -6.15 -18.97
C GLU A 4 -5.27 -5.41 -18.15
N ILE A 5 -5.00 -5.31 -16.86
CA ILE A 5 -5.83 -4.53 -15.96
C ILE A 5 -5.50 -3.06 -16.20
N ASP A 6 -6.52 -2.27 -16.47
CA ASP A 6 -6.37 -0.84 -16.68
C ASP A 6 -5.85 -0.17 -15.39
N PHE A 7 -4.93 0.76 -15.54
CA PHE A 7 -4.37 1.50 -14.41
C PHE A 7 -5.45 2.20 -13.57
N LEU A 8 -6.40 2.88 -14.23
CA LEU A 8 -7.46 3.58 -13.51
C LEU A 8 -8.31 2.63 -12.68
N TYR A 9 -8.54 1.42 -13.21
CA TYR A 9 -9.28 0.40 -12.48
C TYR A 9 -8.49 -0.08 -11.24
N VAL A 10 -7.20 -0.31 -11.41
CA VAL A 10 -6.33 -0.69 -10.28
C VAL A 10 -6.29 0.43 -9.25
N LEU A 11 -6.10 1.66 -9.68
CA LEU A 11 -6.04 2.83 -8.79
C LEU A 11 -7.30 2.91 -7.92
N LYS A 12 -8.46 2.86 -8.55
CA LYS A 12 -9.74 2.94 -7.85
C LYS A 12 -9.94 1.76 -6.92
N THR A 13 -9.66 0.56 -7.40
CA THR A 13 -9.86 -0.67 -6.63
C THR A 13 -8.93 -0.73 -5.42
N VAL A 14 -7.68 -0.32 -5.58
CA VAL A 14 -6.72 -0.33 -4.47
C VAL A 14 -7.13 0.68 -3.40
N LYS A 15 -7.62 1.86 -3.78
CA LYS A 15 -8.15 2.81 -2.81
C LYS A 15 -9.27 2.20 -1.99
N GLU A 16 -10.21 1.52 -2.64
CA GLU A 16 -11.33 0.87 -1.96
C GLU A 16 -10.85 -0.24 -1.02
N ILE A 17 -9.93 -1.08 -1.49
CA ILE A 17 -9.36 -2.15 -0.67
C ILE A 17 -8.67 -1.56 0.56
N PHE A 18 -7.84 -0.55 0.35
CA PHE A 18 -7.10 0.07 1.43
C PHE A 18 -8.03 0.64 2.51
N GLU A 19 -9.03 1.41 2.09
CA GLU A 19 -9.98 2.02 3.04
C GLU A 19 -10.79 0.95 3.77
N GLU A 20 -11.23 -0.08 3.06
CA GLU A 20 -11.99 -1.17 3.67
C GLU A 20 -11.16 -1.94 4.68
N GLU A 21 -9.94 -2.33 4.30
CA GLU A 21 -9.07 -3.09 5.21
C GLU A 21 -8.63 -2.28 6.41
N LEU A 22 -8.31 -1.01 6.20
CA LEU A 22 -7.89 -0.13 7.29
C LEU A 22 -9.04 0.11 8.29
N SER A 23 -10.28 0.16 7.80
CA SER A 23 -11.44 0.38 8.66
C SER A 23 -11.67 -0.75 9.67
N LYS A 24 -11.04 -1.90 9.48
CA LYS A 24 -11.14 -3.03 10.41
C LYS A 24 -10.30 -2.83 11.67
N TYR A 25 -9.45 -1.82 11.71
CA TYR A 25 -8.58 -1.53 12.84
C TYR A 25 -9.10 -0.34 13.62
N PRO A 26 -8.82 -0.27 14.95
CA PRO A 26 -9.27 0.87 15.74
C PRO A 26 -8.68 2.18 15.22
N ALA A 27 -9.51 3.20 15.12
CA ALA A 27 -9.07 4.50 14.61
C ALA A 27 -7.94 5.11 15.44
N LYS A 28 -7.84 4.74 16.71
CA LYS A 28 -6.80 5.23 17.61
C LYS A 28 -5.45 4.54 17.42
N SER A 29 -5.42 3.45 16.64
CA SER A 29 -4.21 2.65 16.47
C SER A 29 -3.28 3.20 15.38
N TYR A 30 -3.74 4.17 14.59
CA TYR A 30 -2.94 4.70 13.49
C TYR A 30 -3.34 6.15 13.17
N ASN A 31 -2.44 6.82 12.45
CA ASN A 31 -2.74 8.09 11.80
C ASN A 31 -2.60 7.88 10.30
N LYS A 32 -3.56 8.37 9.54
CA LYS A 32 -3.55 8.27 8.08
C LYS A 32 -3.41 9.66 7.49
N ASP A 33 -2.49 9.82 6.54
CA ASP A 33 -2.28 11.07 5.83
C ASP A 33 -2.25 10.79 4.34
N ILE A 34 -3.25 11.30 3.62
CA ILE A 34 -3.31 11.15 2.17
C ILE A 34 -2.50 12.27 1.55
N ILE A 35 -1.38 11.92 0.92
CA ILE A 35 -0.44 12.88 0.34
C ILE A 35 -0.89 13.29 -1.05
N ILE A 36 -1.31 12.32 -1.88
CA ILE A 36 -1.76 12.54 -3.26
C ILE A 36 -2.98 11.66 -3.50
N ASP A 37 -4.01 12.23 -4.09
CA ASP A 37 -5.20 11.47 -4.47
C ASP A 37 -5.81 12.11 -5.71
N ASN A 38 -5.42 11.61 -6.87
CA ASN A 38 -5.93 12.07 -8.16
C ASN A 38 -5.97 10.90 -9.16
N ASP A 39 -6.23 11.18 -10.43
CA ASP A 39 -6.36 10.15 -11.44
C ASP A 39 -5.04 9.54 -11.87
N HIS A 40 -3.92 10.08 -11.41
CA HIS A 40 -2.58 9.61 -11.79
C HIS A 40 -1.82 8.96 -10.65
N CYS A 41 -2.21 9.22 -9.41
CA CYS A 41 -1.46 8.74 -8.27
C CYS A 41 -2.32 8.75 -7.02
N PHE A 42 -2.18 7.70 -6.23
CA PHE A 42 -2.70 7.66 -4.87
C PHE A 42 -1.53 7.36 -3.95
N ARG A 43 -1.22 8.28 -3.05
CA ARG A 43 -0.14 8.09 -2.10
C ARG A 43 -0.65 8.40 -0.71
N VAL A 44 -0.52 7.43 0.18
CA VAL A 44 -0.98 7.56 1.55
C VAL A 44 0.08 7.05 2.51
N VAL A 45 0.25 7.75 3.62
CA VAL A 45 1.15 7.36 4.69
C VAL A 45 0.31 6.97 5.89
N ILE A 46 0.68 5.85 6.52
CA ILE A 46 0.02 5.36 7.73
C ILE A 46 1.08 5.28 8.82
N GLU A 47 0.83 5.96 9.93
CA GLU A 47 1.74 5.95 11.06
C GLU A 47 1.13 5.13 12.19
N TRP A 48 1.86 4.11 12.62
CA TRP A 48 1.53 3.33 13.80
C TRP A 48 2.47 3.71 14.93
N LYS A 49 2.34 3.06 16.06
CA LYS A 49 3.11 3.39 17.25
C LYS A 49 4.62 3.24 17.06
N LYS A 50 5.05 2.22 16.32
CA LYS A 50 6.47 1.87 16.18
C LYS A 50 6.97 1.83 14.75
N CYS A 51 6.10 2.12 13.78
CA CYS A 51 6.47 2.02 12.38
C CYS A 51 5.57 2.90 11.52
N MET A 52 5.98 3.09 10.28
CA MET A 52 5.25 3.90 9.32
C MET A 52 5.20 3.17 7.98
N GLY A 53 4.03 3.16 7.36
CA GLY A 53 3.85 2.57 6.05
C GLY A 53 3.55 3.62 4.99
N GLU A 54 3.92 3.32 3.76
CA GLU A 54 3.58 4.14 2.61
C GLU A 54 3.04 3.25 1.51
N LEU A 55 1.84 3.55 1.06
CA LEU A 55 1.21 2.88 -0.07
C LEU A 55 1.16 3.87 -1.22
N ILE A 56 1.74 3.48 -2.35
CA ILE A 56 1.74 4.30 -3.56
C ILE A 56 1.14 3.48 -4.70
N VAL A 57 0.19 4.09 -5.42
CA VAL A 57 -0.36 3.53 -6.66
C VAL A 57 -0.15 4.58 -7.72
N GLU A 58 0.70 4.28 -8.72
CA GLU A 58 0.99 5.22 -9.80
C GLU A 58 1.40 4.48 -11.06
N GLU A 59 1.33 5.14 -12.21
CA GLU A 59 1.85 4.58 -13.44
C GLU A 59 3.37 4.65 -13.38
N PRO A 60 4.07 3.49 -13.37
CA PRO A 60 5.52 3.53 -13.32
C PRO A 60 6.08 3.98 -14.66
N GLY A 61 7.13 4.76 -14.61
CA GLY A 61 7.87 5.12 -15.80
C GLY A 61 8.74 3.98 -16.30
N PHE A 62 8.99 2.98 -15.44
CA PHE A 62 9.83 1.83 -15.76
C PHE A 62 9.68 0.73 -14.71
N ALA A 63 10.15 -0.48 -15.07
CA ALA A 63 10.24 -1.62 -14.15
C ALA A 63 11.07 -1.27 -12.92
N PRO A 64 10.97 -2.06 -11.80
CA PRO A 64 10.42 -3.42 -11.76
C PRO A 64 8.97 -3.54 -11.33
N TYR A 65 8.40 -2.58 -10.61
CA TYR A 65 7.01 -2.72 -10.18
C TYR A 65 6.06 -2.19 -11.24
N ARG A 66 4.81 -2.61 -11.13
CA ARG A 66 3.82 -2.25 -12.11
C ARG A 66 3.06 -0.98 -11.71
N TYR A 67 2.25 -1.04 -10.66
CA TYR A 67 1.45 0.11 -10.23
C TYR A 67 1.48 0.32 -8.73
N VAL A 68 1.59 -0.74 -7.94
CA VAL A 68 1.39 -0.69 -6.50
C VAL A 68 2.68 -0.98 -5.76
N ASN A 69 2.98 -0.13 -4.80
CA ASN A 69 4.16 -0.30 -3.94
C ASN A 69 3.74 -0.03 -2.51
N PHE A 70 4.02 -0.97 -1.60
CA PHE A 70 3.68 -0.82 -0.20
C PHE A 70 4.88 -1.20 0.66
N ASN A 71 5.37 -0.25 1.44
CA ASN A 71 6.54 -0.44 2.28
C ASN A 71 6.23 0.04 3.69
N ILE A 72 6.77 -0.67 4.69
CA ILE A 72 6.64 -0.29 6.10
C ILE A 72 8.02 -0.26 6.72
N LEU A 73 8.35 0.84 7.37
CA LEU A 73 9.63 1.06 8.02
C LEU A 73 9.45 1.17 9.52
N SER A 74 10.34 0.53 10.26
CA SER A 74 10.36 0.61 11.72
C SER A 74 11.40 1.63 12.17
N TRP A 75 11.08 2.37 13.24
CA TRP A 75 12.03 3.29 13.85
C TRP A 75 12.29 2.98 15.33
N THR A 76 12.02 1.74 15.75
CA THR A 76 12.16 1.36 17.15
C THR A 76 13.61 1.09 17.56
N THR A 77 14.53 1.08 16.61
CA THR A 77 15.96 0.87 16.85
C THR A 77 16.71 2.09 16.33
N ASP A 78 18.03 2.14 16.57
CA ASP A 78 18.87 3.23 16.06
C ASP A 78 18.92 3.27 14.54
N GLU A 79 18.50 2.19 13.89
CA GLU A 79 18.46 2.10 12.44
C GLU A 79 17.04 1.95 11.94
N ILE A 80 16.73 2.61 10.82
CA ILE A 80 15.46 2.44 10.14
C ILE A 80 15.51 1.13 9.37
N LYS A 81 14.56 0.24 9.65
CA LYS A 81 14.49 -1.07 8.99
C LYS A 81 13.16 -1.25 8.27
N ALA A 82 13.22 -1.80 7.06
CA ALA A 82 12.01 -2.22 6.36
C ALA A 82 11.51 -3.51 7.00
N ILE A 83 10.29 -3.48 7.52
CA ILE A 83 9.66 -4.67 8.11
C ILE A 83 8.67 -5.30 7.15
N PHE A 84 8.31 -4.58 6.08
CA PHE A 84 7.47 -5.08 5.02
C PHE A 84 7.79 -4.28 3.76
N SER A 85 7.94 -4.98 2.64
CA SER A 85 8.19 -4.32 1.36
C SER A 85 7.61 -5.19 0.26
N TRP A 86 6.74 -4.60 -0.56
CA TRP A 86 6.12 -5.33 -1.65
C TRP A 86 5.78 -4.39 -2.80
N SER A 87 5.98 -4.90 -4.02
CA SER A 87 5.58 -4.20 -5.24
C SER A 87 4.88 -5.22 -6.13
N ASP A 88 3.82 -4.80 -6.80
CA ASP A 88 3.13 -5.72 -7.70
C ASP A 88 3.88 -5.90 -9.01
N SER A 89 3.56 -6.96 -9.72
CA SER A 89 4.12 -7.26 -11.04
C SER A 89 2.97 -7.45 -12.03
N ILE A 90 3.32 -7.54 -13.29
CA ILE A 90 2.32 -7.74 -14.36
C ILE A 90 1.56 -9.06 -14.19
N ASN A 91 2.14 -10.00 -13.46
CA ASN A 91 1.52 -11.32 -13.21
C ASN A 91 0.62 -11.34 -11.98
N ASP A 92 0.60 -10.27 -11.19
CA ASP A 92 -0.19 -10.24 -9.96
C ASP A 92 -1.64 -9.86 -10.25
N SER A 93 -2.55 -10.63 -9.67
CA SER A 93 -3.98 -10.33 -9.75
C SER A 93 -4.39 -9.34 -8.66
N LEU A 94 -5.61 -8.81 -8.77
CA LEU A 94 -6.16 -7.95 -7.72
C LEU A 94 -6.28 -8.68 -6.39
N LYS A 95 -6.50 -9.99 -6.43
CA LYS A 95 -6.56 -10.79 -5.20
C LYS A 95 -5.20 -10.77 -4.48
N ILE A 96 -4.11 -10.92 -5.22
CA ILE A 96 -2.77 -10.86 -4.64
C ILE A 96 -2.51 -9.47 -4.07
N ILE A 97 -2.90 -8.42 -4.79
CA ILE A 97 -2.75 -7.05 -4.31
C ILE A 97 -3.52 -6.86 -2.99
N LYS A 98 -4.75 -7.33 -2.94
CA LYS A 98 -5.56 -7.26 -1.73
C LYS A 98 -4.92 -8.00 -0.57
N ASP A 99 -4.44 -9.22 -0.82
CA ASP A 99 -3.81 -10.03 0.22
C ASP A 99 -2.55 -9.36 0.76
N LYS A 100 -1.77 -8.70 -0.09
CA LYS A 100 -0.57 -8.00 0.33
C LYS A 100 -0.87 -6.72 1.11
N ILE A 101 -1.91 -6.01 0.75
CA ILE A 101 -2.35 -4.84 1.51
C ILE A 101 -2.80 -5.29 2.91
N LYS A 102 -3.59 -6.35 2.98
CA LYS A 102 -4.02 -6.92 4.28
C LYS A 102 -2.83 -7.33 5.13
N GLU A 103 -1.87 -8.03 4.53
CA GLU A 103 -0.66 -8.48 5.22
C GLU A 103 0.13 -7.31 5.79
N GLY A 104 0.37 -6.28 4.97
CA GLY A 104 1.12 -5.11 5.40
C GLY A 104 0.44 -4.36 6.53
N LEU A 105 -0.87 -4.14 6.43
CA LEU A 105 -1.62 -3.44 7.48
C LEU A 105 -1.59 -4.22 8.79
N LEU A 106 -1.68 -5.55 8.73
CA LEU A 106 -1.60 -6.38 9.91
C LEU A 106 -0.22 -6.32 10.56
N ILE A 107 0.82 -6.35 9.74
CA ILE A 107 2.21 -6.24 10.23
C ILE A 107 2.41 -4.90 10.93
N GLY A 108 1.98 -3.80 10.32
CA GLY A 108 2.10 -2.48 10.92
C GLY A 108 1.35 -2.36 12.24
N TYR A 109 0.14 -2.89 12.27
CA TYR A 109 -0.71 -2.84 13.45
C TYR A 109 -0.12 -3.65 14.62
N LYS A 110 0.42 -4.84 14.33
CA LYS A 110 0.95 -5.73 15.38
C LYS A 110 2.39 -5.42 15.77
N TYR A 111 3.10 -4.68 14.98
CA TYR A 111 4.50 -4.37 15.26
C TYR A 111 4.62 -3.50 16.50
#